data_9557c9c06cfe6e5e1b9d21c66f337bdc
#
_entry.id   9557c9c06cfe6e5e1b9d21c66f337bdc
#
_cell.length_a   1.000
_cell.length_b   1.000
_cell.length_c   1.000
_cell.angle_alpha   90.00
_cell.angle_beta   90.00
_cell.angle_gamma   90.00
#
_symmetry.space_group_name_H-M   'P 1'
#
loop_
_entity.id
_entity.type
_entity.pdbx_description
1 polymer ?
#
loop_
_entity_poly.entity_id
_entity_poly.type
_entity_poly.pdbx_seq_one_letter_code
_entity_poly.pdbx_strand_id
1 'polypeptide(L)'
;AFARAAEAFADDDDHAQRLYDYASKLWFMFSTPVLSNGGTQRGMPISCFLNYVEDSREGITDHYTENAYLSSFGGGIGGSWSAVRSQGTSTSKGSESTGAIPFMKVVDSEMLAFSQGVTRRGSYAGYMHITHPEVEEFLDIRKPTGGDVNRKCTNLHHGVVINDKFMETIHRATHEQNFDDSWELIDPHSNEVKKVVSARTLWVKLLQNRMETGEPYLMFEDAVNADLPDFQKRKGLYVNHSNLCSEITLATNEERTAVCCLSSVNLEYFDEWSKVPAFIPDLVRMLDNVLEYFIENAPSQMEKAKYSALRERSIGLGAMGFHAYMQRNNIPFESIMAASKNYEMFKHIKQDALWETRRLAVERGACPDDDSCEVRNAHLLAIAPNASSSIICGNTSPSIEPFRANAFTQKTKSGSFLQKNKYLEQLLESKGANTDNVWKEIVANKGSVQHLDILTPEEKEVFKTAVEINQSWIIEHASMRQEFICQSQSVNLFFPPDVNKGDLHNVHMLAWAKNLKTLYYLRSEAISRADNVSSQVKREIIFEQEDCLACEG
;
A
#
# COMPACT_ATOMS: atom_id res chain seq x y z
N ALA A 1 11.33 -20.03 -12.34
CA ALA A 1 10.16 -19.24 -11.94
C ALA A 1 9.88 -18.17 -12.98
N PHE A 2 10.86 -17.32 -13.35
CA PHE A 2 10.68 -16.23 -14.31
C PHE A 2 10.21 -16.73 -15.68
N ALA A 3 10.85 -17.74 -16.29
CA ALA A 3 10.43 -18.30 -17.58
C ALA A 3 8.97 -18.77 -17.56
N ARG A 4 8.60 -19.56 -16.53
CA ARG A 4 7.23 -20.05 -16.37
C ARG A 4 6.20 -18.92 -16.27
N ALA A 5 6.50 -17.87 -15.47
CA ALA A 5 5.59 -16.74 -15.31
C ALA A 5 5.51 -15.91 -16.59
N ALA A 6 6.62 -15.73 -17.31
CA ALA A 6 6.66 -15.06 -18.58
C ALA A 6 5.85 -15.81 -19.66
N GLU A 7 6.05 -17.10 -19.81
CA GLU A 7 5.30 -17.97 -20.74
C GLU A 7 3.80 -17.98 -20.44
N ALA A 8 3.43 -17.96 -19.15
CA ALA A 8 2.01 -18.02 -18.73
C ALA A 8 1.19 -16.78 -19.11
N PHE A 9 1.83 -15.63 -19.24
CA PHE A 9 1.14 -14.35 -19.43
C PHE A 9 1.67 -13.52 -20.62
N ALA A 10 2.47 -14.12 -21.50
CA ALA A 10 2.88 -13.49 -22.74
C ALA A 10 1.83 -13.68 -23.85
N ASP A 11 1.85 -12.81 -24.86
CA ASP A 11 1.03 -12.96 -26.06
C ASP A 11 1.58 -14.04 -27.00
N ASP A 12 2.90 -14.17 -27.05
CA ASP A 12 3.65 -15.09 -27.90
C ASP A 12 5.03 -15.39 -27.32
N ASP A 13 5.80 -16.27 -27.99
CA ASP A 13 7.13 -16.70 -27.56
C ASP A 13 8.14 -15.53 -27.51
N ASP A 14 8.05 -14.58 -28.43
CA ASP A 14 8.92 -13.40 -28.45
C ASP A 14 8.63 -12.46 -27.28
N HIS A 15 7.35 -12.26 -26.94
CA HIS A 15 6.95 -11.51 -25.75
C HIS A 15 7.40 -12.23 -24.47
N ALA A 16 7.25 -13.56 -24.38
CA ALA A 16 7.72 -14.37 -23.26
C ALA A 16 9.22 -14.22 -23.06
N GLN A 17 10.01 -14.28 -24.14
CA GLN A 17 11.46 -14.11 -24.10
C GLN A 17 11.84 -12.71 -23.61
N ARG A 18 11.18 -11.64 -24.09
CA ARG A 18 11.44 -10.28 -23.61
C ARG A 18 11.13 -10.11 -22.13
N LEU A 19 9.98 -10.60 -21.66
CA LEU A 19 9.62 -10.58 -20.22
C LEU A 19 10.65 -11.31 -19.35
N TYR A 20 11.11 -12.49 -19.82
CA TYR A 20 12.16 -13.22 -19.13
C TYR A 20 13.48 -12.46 -19.07
N ASP A 21 13.88 -11.84 -20.18
CA ASP A 21 15.10 -11.04 -20.28
C ASP A 21 15.05 -9.81 -19.38
N TYR A 22 13.92 -9.11 -19.33
CA TYR A 22 13.72 -7.94 -18.45
C TYR A 22 13.81 -8.32 -16.96
N ALA A 23 13.13 -9.41 -16.56
CA ALA A 23 13.21 -9.91 -15.21
C ALA A 23 14.62 -10.38 -14.83
N SER A 24 15.32 -11.04 -15.76
CA SER A 24 16.70 -11.52 -15.56
C SER A 24 17.73 -10.38 -15.45
N LYS A 25 17.43 -9.22 -16.09
CA LYS A 25 18.21 -7.98 -15.94
C LYS A 25 17.85 -7.18 -14.71
N LEU A 26 16.89 -7.65 -13.90
CA LEU A 26 16.36 -6.96 -12.72
C LEU A 26 15.69 -5.62 -13.04
N TRP A 27 15.19 -5.44 -14.25
CA TRP A 27 14.51 -4.21 -14.68
C TRP A 27 13.08 -4.11 -14.14
N PHE A 28 12.46 -5.26 -13.86
CA PHE A 28 11.17 -5.36 -13.17
C PHE A 28 11.09 -6.67 -12.38
N MET A 29 10.07 -6.75 -11.53
CA MET A 29 9.73 -7.97 -10.83
C MET A 29 8.23 -8.23 -10.96
N PHE A 30 7.88 -9.46 -11.29
CA PHE A 30 6.52 -9.97 -11.16
C PHE A 30 6.06 -9.86 -9.72
N SER A 31 4.78 -9.53 -9.49
CA SER A 31 4.23 -9.66 -8.13
C SER A 31 4.33 -11.11 -7.64
N THR A 32 4.36 -11.28 -6.33
CA THR A 32 4.49 -12.62 -5.74
C THR A 32 3.41 -13.59 -6.25
N PRO A 33 2.11 -13.25 -6.37
CA PRO A 33 1.13 -14.17 -6.92
C PRO A 33 1.36 -14.54 -8.39
N VAL A 34 1.77 -13.58 -9.21
CA VAL A 34 2.12 -13.83 -10.61
C VAL A 34 3.30 -14.80 -10.69
N LEU A 35 4.35 -14.56 -9.89
CA LEU A 35 5.56 -15.39 -9.88
C LEU A 35 5.32 -16.78 -9.28
N SER A 36 4.51 -16.90 -8.23
CA SER A 36 4.28 -18.17 -7.53
C SER A 36 3.23 -19.04 -8.22
N ASN A 37 2.16 -18.43 -8.71
CA ASN A 37 0.95 -19.12 -9.21
C ASN A 37 0.87 -19.17 -10.74
N GLY A 38 1.46 -18.19 -11.45
CA GLY A 38 1.45 -18.14 -12.91
C GLY A 38 1.95 -19.43 -13.55
N GLY A 39 1.20 -20.00 -14.49
CA GLY A 39 1.50 -21.28 -15.11
C GLY A 39 1.44 -22.49 -14.17
N THR A 40 0.69 -22.39 -13.06
CA THR A 40 0.46 -23.48 -12.10
C THR A 40 -1.02 -23.60 -11.74
N GLN A 41 -1.38 -24.67 -11.05
CA GLN A 41 -2.74 -24.87 -10.51
C GLN A 41 -2.85 -24.49 -9.01
N ARG A 42 -1.90 -23.74 -8.48
CA ARG A 42 -1.79 -23.51 -7.01
C ARG A 42 -2.71 -22.42 -6.49
N GLY A 43 -3.12 -21.48 -7.33
CA GLY A 43 -3.93 -20.32 -6.93
C GLY A 43 -4.06 -19.32 -8.08
N MET A 44 -4.62 -18.15 -7.77
CA MET A 44 -4.79 -17.08 -8.75
C MET A 44 -3.59 -16.14 -8.77
N PRO A 45 -3.27 -15.51 -9.92
CA PRO A 45 -2.16 -14.57 -10.04
C PRO A 45 -2.53 -13.14 -9.57
N ILE A 46 -3.57 -13.00 -8.75
CA ILE A 46 -4.09 -11.71 -8.26
C ILE A 46 -3.67 -11.50 -6.81
N SER A 47 -3.24 -10.28 -6.50
CA SER A 47 -2.76 -9.88 -5.17
C SER A 47 -3.82 -9.22 -4.31
N CYS A 48 -4.68 -8.38 -4.91
CA CYS A 48 -5.45 -7.39 -4.18
C CYS A 48 -6.92 -7.43 -4.57
N PHE A 49 -7.77 -7.44 -3.54
CA PHE A 49 -9.22 -7.35 -3.65
C PHE A 49 -9.74 -6.28 -2.71
N LEU A 50 -10.78 -5.58 -3.16
CA LEU A 50 -11.49 -4.59 -2.36
C LEU A 50 -12.98 -4.93 -2.40
N ASN A 51 -13.59 -5.15 -1.24
CA ASN A 51 -15.00 -5.46 -1.18
C ASN A 51 -15.78 -4.51 -0.25
N TYR A 52 -17.05 -4.37 -0.56
CA TYR A 52 -17.98 -3.52 0.14
C TYR A 52 -18.86 -4.36 1.05
N VAL A 53 -19.11 -3.91 2.28
CA VAL A 53 -19.99 -4.57 3.22
C VAL A 53 -21.34 -3.87 3.20
N GLU A 54 -22.36 -4.54 2.64
CA GLU A 54 -23.73 -4.06 2.66
C GLU A 54 -24.32 -4.17 4.07
N ASP A 55 -25.10 -3.15 4.49
CA ASP A 55 -25.77 -3.11 5.79
C ASP A 55 -27.00 -4.02 5.86
N SER A 56 -26.79 -5.31 5.60
CA SER A 56 -27.81 -6.35 5.70
C SER A 56 -27.20 -7.63 6.28
N ARG A 57 -28.03 -8.53 6.80
CA ARG A 57 -27.55 -9.83 7.29
C ARG A 57 -26.98 -10.65 6.15
N GLU A 58 -27.66 -10.61 5.02
CA GLU A 58 -27.28 -11.28 3.79
C GLU A 58 -25.94 -10.74 3.29
N GLY A 59 -25.79 -9.42 3.18
CA GLY A 59 -24.54 -8.78 2.72
C GLY A 59 -23.34 -9.08 3.64
N ILE A 60 -23.54 -9.07 4.96
CA ILE A 60 -22.46 -9.43 5.92
C ILE A 60 -22.09 -10.93 5.78
N THR A 61 -23.07 -11.81 5.58
CA THR A 61 -22.80 -13.25 5.42
C THR A 61 -22.10 -13.54 4.09
N ASP A 62 -22.52 -12.88 3.02
CA ASP A 62 -21.90 -12.99 1.70
C ASP A 62 -20.46 -12.48 1.73
N HIS A 63 -20.20 -11.38 2.47
CA HIS A 63 -18.86 -10.84 2.69
C HIS A 63 -17.92 -11.88 3.33
N TYR A 64 -18.36 -12.62 4.35
CA TYR A 64 -17.55 -13.70 4.94
C TYR A 64 -17.29 -14.81 3.93
N THR A 65 -18.32 -15.24 3.21
CA THR A 65 -18.15 -16.28 2.20
C THR A 65 -17.15 -15.87 1.12
N GLU A 66 -17.27 -14.66 0.59
CA GLU A 66 -16.35 -14.14 -0.41
C GLU A 66 -14.92 -14.07 0.14
N ASN A 67 -14.72 -13.51 1.34
CA ASN A 67 -13.42 -13.41 2.00
C ASN A 67 -12.72 -14.75 2.18
N ALA A 68 -13.47 -15.80 2.54
CA ALA A 68 -12.93 -17.16 2.67
C ALA A 68 -12.29 -17.64 1.37
N TYR A 69 -12.93 -17.39 0.23
CA TYR A 69 -12.41 -17.76 -1.09
C TYR A 69 -11.24 -16.86 -1.50
N LEU A 70 -11.40 -15.53 -1.42
CA LEU A 70 -10.35 -14.57 -1.77
C LEU A 70 -9.05 -14.86 -1.00
N SER A 71 -9.16 -15.11 0.30
CA SER A 71 -8.03 -15.44 1.17
C SER A 71 -7.39 -16.80 0.82
N SER A 72 -8.20 -17.83 0.55
CA SER A 72 -7.72 -19.16 0.17
C SER A 72 -6.92 -19.15 -1.13
N PHE A 73 -7.19 -18.22 -2.04
CA PHE A 73 -6.43 -18.03 -3.28
C PHE A 73 -5.24 -17.07 -3.13
N GLY A 74 -4.98 -16.57 -1.91
CA GLY A 74 -3.80 -15.79 -1.57
C GLY A 74 -3.93 -14.29 -1.79
N GLY A 75 -5.15 -13.77 -1.96
CA GLY A 75 -5.44 -12.35 -2.06
C GLY A 75 -5.35 -11.63 -0.72
N GLY A 76 -4.78 -10.41 -0.72
CA GLY A 76 -4.95 -9.44 0.36
C GLY A 76 -6.26 -8.68 0.15
N ILE A 77 -7.02 -8.43 1.22
CA ILE A 77 -8.37 -7.90 1.13
C ILE A 77 -8.46 -6.56 1.86
N GLY A 78 -9.06 -5.56 1.22
CA GLY A 78 -9.57 -4.36 1.88
C GLY A 78 -11.09 -4.40 1.91
N GLY A 79 -11.72 -4.05 3.04
CA GLY A 79 -13.17 -4.06 3.13
C GLY A 79 -13.72 -2.78 3.79
N SER A 80 -14.78 -2.21 3.21
CA SER A 80 -15.45 -1.03 3.75
C SER A 80 -16.58 -1.40 4.69
N TRP A 81 -16.46 -0.97 5.93
CA TRP A 81 -17.47 -1.10 6.98
C TRP A 81 -18.26 0.21 7.23
N SER A 82 -17.98 1.22 6.44
CA SER A 82 -18.53 2.57 6.62
C SER A 82 -20.05 2.64 6.49
N ALA A 83 -20.65 1.73 5.72
CA ALA A 83 -22.10 1.68 5.50
C ALA A 83 -22.88 0.87 6.56
N VAL A 84 -22.17 0.06 7.36
CA VAL A 84 -22.82 -0.80 8.35
C VAL A 84 -23.30 0.05 9.54
N ARG A 85 -24.58 -0.09 9.89
CA ARG A 85 -25.20 0.67 10.99
C ARG A 85 -24.47 0.49 12.32
N SER A 86 -24.44 1.56 13.10
CA SER A 86 -23.77 1.58 14.40
C SER A 86 -24.53 0.82 15.49
N GLN A 87 -23.82 0.58 16.61
CA GLN A 87 -24.41 -0.02 17.80
C GLN A 87 -25.60 0.79 18.31
N GLY A 88 -26.66 0.11 18.74
CA GLY A 88 -27.90 0.71 19.27
C GLY A 88 -28.86 1.21 18.19
N THR A 89 -28.52 1.14 16.90
CA THR A 89 -29.45 1.47 15.83
C THR A 89 -30.48 0.36 15.65
N SER A 90 -31.76 0.74 15.52
CA SER A 90 -32.87 -0.21 15.40
C SER A 90 -32.75 -1.08 14.16
N THR A 91 -33.06 -2.36 14.32
CA THR A 91 -33.19 -3.32 13.21
C THR A 91 -34.65 -3.45 12.78
N SER A 92 -34.88 -3.99 11.58
CA SER A 92 -36.22 -4.22 11.02
C SER A 92 -37.13 -5.10 11.90
N LYS A 93 -36.56 -5.85 12.85
CA LYS A 93 -37.29 -6.72 13.79
C LYS A 93 -37.43 -6.12 15.18
N GLY A 94 -37.12 -4.83 15.37
CA GLY A 94 -37.28 -4.13 16.63
C GLY A 94 -36.23 -4.46 17.71
N SER A 95 -35.13 -5.14 17.32
CA SER A 95 -33.93 -5.29 18.15
C SER A 95 -32.91 -4.19 17.83
N GLU A 96 -31.91 -4.01 18.68
CA GLU A 96 -30.80 -3.09 18.43
C GLU A 96 -29.62 -3.79 17.77
N SER A 97 -28.91 -3.06 16.89
CA SER A 97 -27.68 -3.51 16.26
C SER A 97 -26.54 -3.58 17.29
N THR A 98 -25.67 -4.57 17.14
CA THR A 98 -24.41 -4.68 17.90
C THR A 98 -23.28 -3.81 17.34
N GLY A 99 -23.51 -3.16 16.20
CA GLY A 99 -22.54 -2.34 15.47
C GLY A 99 -21.64 -3.14 14.54
N ALA A 100 -20.73 -2.44 13.85
CA ALA A 100 -19.83 -3.03 12.85
C ALA A 100 -18.70 -3.86 13.48
N ILE A 101 -18.14 -3.46 14.61
CA ILE A 101 -16.94 -4.05 15.22
C ILE A 101 -17.08 -5.55 15.57
N PRO A 102 -18.19 -6.04 16.14
CA PRO A 102 -18.36 -7.48 16.39
C PRO A 102 -18.36 -8.33 15.11
N PHE A 103 -18.86 -7.80 13.99
CA PHE A 103 -18.79 -8.47 12.70
C PHE A 103 -17.37 -8.47 12.12
N MET A 104 -16.62 -7.39 12.32
CA MET A 104 -15.18 -7.35 11.98
C MET A 104 -14.38 -8.38 12.79
N LYS A 105 -14.79 -8.68 14.03
CA LYS A 105 -14.14 -9.73 14.85
C LYS A 105 -14.29 -11.13 14.24
N VAL A 106 -15.36 -11.39 13.52
CA VAL A 106 -15.51 -12.64 12.76
C VAL A 106 -14.47 -12.71 11.65
N VAL A 107 -14.29 -11.61 10.87
CA VAL A 107 -13.25 -11.54 9.82
C VAL A 107 -11.84 -11.68 10.42
N ASP A 108 -11.57 -11.08 11.59
CA ASP A 108 -10.30 -11.21 12.31
C ASP A 108 -9.92 -12.69 12.55
N SER A 109 -10.91 -13.50 12.91
CA SER A 109 -10.74 -14.95 13.14
C SER A 109 -10.71 -15.75 11.83
N GLU A 110 -11.50 -15.35 10.86
CA GLU A 110 -11.59 -15.97 9.53
C GLU A 110 -10.24 -15.90 8.80
N MET A 111 -9.56 -14.77 8.85
CA MET A 111 -8.23 -14.59 8.21
C MET A 111 -7.15 -15.53 8.78
N LEU A 112 -7.29 -15.98 10.01
CA LEU A 112 -6.40 -16.98 10.58
C LEU A 112 -6.70 -18.40 10.07
N ALA A 113 -7.99 -18.68 9.76
CA ALA A 113 -8.43 -20.00 9.31
C ALA A 113 -8.17 -20.22 7.82
N PHE A 114 -8.47 -19.21 6.99
CA PHE A 114 -8.32 -19.30 5.52
C PHE A 114 -7.02 -18.68 5.05
N SER A 115 -6.13 -19.50 4.52
CA SER A 115 -4.83 -19.07 4.04
C SER A 115 -4.36 -19.92 2.86
N GLN A 116 -3.56 -19.36 1.96
CA GLN A 116 -2.93 -20.12 0.87
C GLN A 116 -1.70 -20.88 1.39
N GLY A 117 -1.95 -22.05 1.99
CA GLY A 117 -0.89 -22.94 2.47
C GLY A 117 -0.01 -22.32 3.57
N VAL A 118 1.23 -22.77 3.66
CA VAL A 118 2.19 -22.35 4.72
C VAL A 118 2.85 -21.00 4.41
N THR A 119 2.75 -20.53 3.18
CA THR A 119 3.56 -19.41 2.66
C THR A 119 2.84 -18.08 2.69
N ARG A 120 1.50 -18.05 2.69
CA ARG A 120 0.73 -16.82 2.63
C ARG A 120 -0.51 -16.92 3.51
N ARG A 121 -0.54 -16.16 4.60
CA ARG A 121 -1.69 -16.08 5.51
C ARG A 121 -2.78 -15.19 4.92
N GLY A 122 -4.02 -15.43 5.29
CA GLY A 122 -5.11 -14.51 5.02
C GLY A 122 -4.83 -13.17 5.71
N SER A 123 -5.05 -12.08 5.00
CA SER A 123 -4.79 -10.74 5.52
C SER A 123 -5.86 -9.78 5.04
N TYR A 124 -6.34 -8.94 5.95
CA TYR A 124 -7.47 -8.05 5.74
C TYR A 124 -7.25 -6.70 6.39
N ALA A 125 -7.60 -5.61 5.71
CA ALA A 125 -7.69 -4.28 6.26
C ALA A 125 -9.15 -3.81 6.26
N GLY A 126 -9.71 -3.55 7.44
CA GLY A 126 -11.03 -2.94 7.58
C GLY A 126 -10.94 -1.42 7.50
N TYR A 127 -11.82 -0.80 6.74
CA TYR A 127 -11.91 0.66 6.61
C TYR A 127 -13.21 1.19 7.20
N MET A 128 -13.13 2.32 7.89
CA MET A 128 -14.28 3.00 8.47
C MET A 128 -14.17 4.51 8.26
N HIS A 129 -15.29 5.15 7.91
CA HIS A 129 -15.34 6.59 7.68
C HIS A 129 -15.25 7.37 8.99
N ILE A 130 -14.59 8.53 8.97
CA ILE A 130 -14.33 9.39 10.13
C ILE A 130 -15.61 9.94 10.79
N THR A 131 -16.75 9.88 10.11
CA THR A 131 -18.06 10.27 10.66
C THR A 131 -18.81 9.13 11.32
N HIS A 132 -18.31 7.88 11.24
CA HIS A 132 -19.02 6.73 11.78
C HIS A 132 -19.08 6.77 13.32
N PRO A 133 -20.22 6.46 13.96
CA PRO A 133 -20.34 6.52 15.43
C PRO A 133 -19.35 5.64 16.21
N GLU A 134 -18.90 4.54 15.62
CA GLU A 134 -17.94 3.62 16.26
C GLU A 134 -16.47 3.96 15.95
N VAL A 135 -16.17 5.08 15.26
CA VAL A 135 -14.80 5.41 14.84
C VAL A 135 -13.83 5.55 16.02
N GLU A 136 -14.26 6.09 17.16
CA GLU A 136 -13.39 6.21 18.34
C GLU A 136 -12.96 4.84 18.90
N GLU A 137 -13.86 3.86 18.88
CA GLU A 137 -13.55 2.48 19.27
C GLU A 137 -12.74 1.76 18.19
N PHE A 138 -13.08 2.00 16.92
CA PHE A 138 -12.37 1.46 15.78
C PHE A 138 -10.89 1.88 15.75
N LEU A 139 -10.56 3.10 16.16
CA LEU A 139 -9.16 3.54 16.29
C LEU A 139 -8.36 2.67 17.28
N ASP A 140 -9.01 2.14 18.32
CA ASP A 140 -8.36 1.30 19.34
C ASP A 140 -8.52 -0.21 19.07
N ILE A 141 -9.05 -0.61 17.91
CA ILE A 141 -9.43 -2.01 17.62
C ILE A 141 -8.25 -2.99 17.72
N ARG A 142 -7.05 -2.52 17.40
CA ARG A 142 -5.81 -3.32 17.44
C ARG A 142 -5.07 -3.28 18.77
N LYS A 143 -5.44 -2.42 19.69
CA LYS A 143 -4.79 -2.38 21.03
C LYS A 143 -5.20 -3.60 21.84
N PRO A 144 -4.25 -4.43 22.27
CA PRO A 144 -4.56 -5.69 22.99
C PRO A 144 -5.09 -5.45 24.40
N THR A 145 -4.91 -4.24 24.93
CA THR A 145 -5.29 -3.88 26.30
C THR A 145 -6.45 -2.89 26.32
N GLY A 146 -7.27 -2.98 27.35
CA GLY A 146 -8.42 -2.08 27.59
C GLY A 146 -9.67 -2.46 26.78
N GLY A 147 -10.85 -2.34 27.39
CA GLY A 147 -12.15 -2.63 26.79
C GLY A 147 -12.49 -4.12 26.68
N ASP A 148 -13.57 -4.39 25.94
CA ASP A 148 -14.06 -5.75 25.70
C ASP A 148 -13.20 -6.46 24.65
N VAL A 149 -12.63 -7.60 25.00
CA VAL A 149 -11.81 -8.43 24.11
C VAL A 149 -12.58 -8.91 22.87
N ASN A 150 -13.89 -9.06 22.96
CA ASN A 150 -14.73 -9.45 21.82
C ASN A 150 -14.92 -8.33 20.79
N ARG A 151 -14.50 -7.11 21.14
CA ARG A 151 -14.50 -5.93 20.26
C ARG A 151 -13.07 -5.50 19.86
N LYS A 152 -12.10 -6.41 19.95
CA LYS A 152 -10.70 -6.23 19.55
C LYS A 152 -10.35 -7.14 18.38
N CYS A 153 -9.70 -6.59 17.38
CA CYS A 153 -9.25 -7.29 16.18
C CYS A 153 -7.74 -7.11 16.02
N THR A 154 -6.95 -8.01 16.60
CA THR A 154 -5.50 -7.88 16.67
C THR A 154 -4.79 -8.44 15.43
N ASN A 155 -5.49 -9.24 14.61
CA ASN A 155 -4.96 -9.83 13.37
C ASN A 155 -5.34 -9.03 12.12
N LEU A 156 -6.39 -8.20 12.20
CA LEU A 156 -6.75 -7.30 11.11
C LEU A 156 -5.89 -6.04 11.12
N HIS A 157 -5.65 -5.50 9.94
CA HIS A 157 -5.24 -4.12 9.76
C HIS A 157 -6.46 -3.21 9.68
N HIS A 158 -6.27 -1.90 9.86
CA HIS A 158 -7.38 -0.96 9.77
C HIS A 158 -6.97 0.38 9.16
N GLY A 159 -7.91 1.01 8.47
CA GLY A 159 -7.75 2.32 7.86
C GLY A 159 -8.94 3.23 8.13
N VAL A 160 -8.71 4.52 8.14
CA VAL A 160 -9.74 5.53 8.31
C VAL A 160 -9.90 6.30 6.99
N VAL A 161 -11.14 6.38 6.53
CA VAL A 161 -11.51 7.22 5.38
C VAL A 161 -11.86 8.61 5.89
N ILE A 162 -11.17 9.62 5.38
CA ILE A 162 -11.23 11.00 5.86
C ILE A 162 -11.64 11.91 4.70
N ASN A 163 -12.64 12.76 4.93
CA ASN A 163 -13.07 13.78 3.96
C ASN A 163 -12.39 15.14 4.20
N ASP A 164 -12.44 15.97 3.18
CA ASP A 164 -11.88 17.34 3.23
C ASP A 164 -12.52 18.18 4.34
N LYS A 165 -13.82 18.03 4.58
CA LYS A 165 -14.52 18.75 5.64
C LYS A 165 -13.91 18.51 7.02
N PHE A 166 -13.50 17.27 7.33
CA PHE A 166 -12.80 16.97 8.59
C PHE A 166 -11.42 17.63 8.63
N MET A 167 -10.64 17.52 7.56
CA MET A 167 -9.30 18.09 7.49
C MET A 167 -9.32 19.63 7.53
N GLU A 168 -10.27 20.27 6.88
CA GLU A 168 -10.51 21.71 6.97
C GLU A 168 -10.88 22.14 8.39
N THR A 169 -11.72 21.35 9.07
CA THR A 169 -12.07 21.58 10.49
C THR A 169 -10.81 21.53 11.36
N ILE A 170 -9.94 20.55 11.15
CA ILE A 170 -8.65 20.45 11.88
C ILE A 170 -7.76 21.65 11.55
N HIS A 171 -7.64 22.02 10.29
CA HIS A 171 -6.83 23.16 9.87
C HIS A 171 -7.31 24.46 10.54
N ARG A 172 -8.60 24.74 10.49
CA ARG A 172 -9.19 25.92 11.12
C ARG A 172 -9.05 25.90 12.64
N ALA A 173 -9.33 24.74 13.27
CA ALA A 173 -9.16 24.56 14.72
C ALA A 173 -7.70 24.78 15.19
N THR A 174 -6.72 24.59 14.31
CA THR A 174 -5.29 24.82 14.63
C THR A 174 -4.92 26.30 14.52
N HIS A 175 -5.53 27.06 13.61
CA HIS A 175 -5.11 28.44 13.27
C HIS A 175 -6.07 29.53 13.75
N GLU A 176 -7.34 29.22 14.03
CA GLU A 176 -8.35 30.18 14.46
C GLU A 176 -8.63 30.04 15.96
N GLN A 177 -8.51 31.15 16.70
CA GLN A 177 -8.85 31.17 18.12
C GLN A 177 -10.37 31.01 18.32
N ASN A 178 -10.78 30.18 19.27
CA ASN A 178 -12.17 29.91 19.62
C ASN A 178 -13.02 29.33 18.48
N PHE A 179 -12.38 28.68 17.49
CA PHE A 179 -13.11 27.95 16.45
C PHE A 179 -13.85 26.76 17.07
N ASP A 180 -15.13 26.61 16.74
CA ASP A 180 -15.94 25.46 17.10
C ASP A 180 -15.54 24.26 16.26
N ASP A 181 -14.82 23.30 16.85
CA ASP A 181 -14.38 22.08 16.20
C ASP A 181 -15.32 20.88 16.45
N SER A 182 -16.60 21.16 16.71
CA SER A 182 -17.63 20.13 16.86
C SER A 182 -17.72 19.26 15.59
N TRP A 183 -17.64 17.95 15.79
CA TRP A 183 -17.71 16.95 14.73
C TRP A 183 -18.82 15.95 15.04
N GLU A 184 -19.75 15.84 14.11
CA GLU A 184 -20.90 14.94 14.24
C GLU A 184 -20.52 13.52 13.80
N LEU A 185 -20.82 12.56 14.66
CA LEU A 185 -20.77 11.13 14.34
C LEU A 185 -22.19 10.68 13.99
N ILE A 186 -22.34 10.28 12.72
CA ILE A 186 -23.64 10.07 12.06
C ILE A 186 -23.80 8.59 11.71
N ASP A 187 -24.89 7.99 12.15
CA ASP A 187 -25.22 6.61 11.77
C ASP A 187 -25.53 6.54 10.26
N PRO A 188 -24.84 5.66 9.50
CA PRO A 188 -24.99 5.62 8.04
C PRO A 188 -26.36 5.10 7.57
N HIS A 189 -27.07 4.35 8.42
CA HIS A 189 -28.38 3.78 8.09
C HIS A 189 -29.52 4.75 8.40
N SER A 190 -29.55 5.34 9.61
CA SER A 190 -30.62 6.22 10.06
C SER A 190 -30.38 7.68 9.71
N ASN A 191 -29.16 8.06 9.36
CA ASN A 191 -28.69 9.46 9.21
C ASN A 191 -28.84 10.30 10.49
N GLU A 192 -28.96 9.67 11.64
CA GLU A 192 -29.05 10.35 12.94
C GLU A 192 -27.67 10.67 13.48
N VAL A 193 -27.51 11.87 14.04
CA VAL A 193 -26.33 12.22 14.83
C VAL A 193 -26.39 11.45 16.15
N LYS A 194 -25.52 10.46 16.32
CA LYS A 194 -25.44 9.65 17.54
C LYS A 194 -24.58 10.28 18.62
N LYS A 195 -23.57 11.05 18.21
CA LYS A 195 -22.63 11.70 19.11
C LYS A 195 -22.00 12.92 18.44
N VAL A 196 -21.67 13.94 19.24
CA VAL A 196 -20.82 15.06 18.81
C VAL A 196 -19.53 15.02 19.60
N VAL A 197 -18.40 15.11 18.93
CA VAL A 197 -17.05 15.06 19.51
C VAL A 197 -16.23 16.26 19.05
N SER A 198 -15.09 16.53 19.69
CA SER A 198 -14.10 17.49 19.16
C SER A 198 -13.29 16.81 18.04
N ALA A 199 -13.30 17.42 16.86
CA ALA A 199 -12.49 16.96 15.73
C ALA A 199 -11.00 16.93 16.09
N ARG A 200 -10.50 17.94 16.81
CA ARG A 200 -9.11 18.00 17.28
C ARG A 200 -8.78 16.83 18.21
N THR A 201 -9.67 16.49 19.16
CA THR A 201 -9.46 15.36 20.05
C THR A 201 -9.41 14.04 19.28
N LEU A 202 -10.32 13.86 18.32
CA LEU A 202 -10.36 12.68 17.47
C LEU A 202 -9.09 12.56 16.60
N TRP A 203 -8.61 13.67 16.03
CA TRP A 203 -7.38 13.74 15.25
C TRP A 203 -6.14 13.40 16.09
N VAL A 204 -6.02 13.97 17.29
CA VAL A 204 -4.92 13.66 18.22
C VAL A 204 -4.91 12.16 18.57
N LYS A 205 -6.09 11.59 18.85
CA LYS A 205 -6.24 10.16 19.13
C LYS A 205 -5.79 9.31 17.94
N LEU A 206 -6.17 9.69 16.72
CA LEU A 206 -5.77 9.02 15.48
C LEU A 206 -4.24 9.03 15.31
N LEU A 207 -3.60 10.19 15.43
CA LEU A 207 -2.15 10.33 15.31
C LEU A 207 -1.40 9.57 16.40
N GLN A 208 -1.93 9.57 17.63
CA GLN A 208 -1.37 8.80 18.73
C GLN A 208 -1.41 7.29 18.44
N ASN A 209 -2.54 6.79 17.91
CA ASN A 209 -2.64 5.38 17.51
C ASN A 209 -1.65 5.03 16.40
N ARG A 210 -1.47 5.93 15.41
CA ARG A 210 -0.46 5.73 14.36
C ARG A 210 0.96 5.62 14.93
N MET A 211 1.30 6.42 15.92
CA MET A 211 2.61 6.34 16.60
C MET A 211 2.78 5.06 17.41
N GLU A 212 1.74 4.62 18.10
CA GLU A 212 1.78 3.46 19.01
C GLU A 212 1.74 2.12 18.27
N THR A 213 1.00 2.05 17.16
CA THR A 213 0.72 0.78 16.46
C THR A 213 1.16 0.75 14.99
N GLY A 214 1.56 1.89 14.43
CA GLY A 214 1.81 2.06 12.99
C GLY A 214 0.54 2.32 12.18
N GLU A 215 -0.64 2.16 12.74
CA GLU A 215 -1.96 2.25 12.12
C GLU A 215 -2.90 3.17 12.93
N PRO A 216 -4.04 3.61 12.37
CA PRO A 216 -4.68 3.24 11.10
C PRO A 216 -3.97 3.79 9.85
N TYR A 217 -4.22 3.17 8.70
CA TYR A 217 -3.95 3.79 7.40
C TYR A 217 -4.91 4.96 7.20
N LEU A 218 -4.54 5.91 6.34
CA LEU A 218 -5.41 7.04 6.01
C LEU A 218 -5.74 7.02 4.51
N MET A 219 -6.99 7.26 4.18
CA MET A 219 -7.45 7.51 2.82
C MET A 219 -8.19 8.85 2.78
N PHE A 220 -7.74 9.75 1.94
CA PHE A 220 -8.39 11.04 1.69
C PHE A 220 -9.38 10.88 0.54
N GLU A 221 -10.66 10.69 0.88
CA GLU A 221 -11.67 10.24 -0.08
C GLU A 221 -11.93 11.24 -1.20
N ASP A 222 -11.90 12.54 -0.90
CA ASP A 222 -12.15 13.59 -1.90
C ASP A 222 -11.03 13.60 -2.95
N ALA A 223 -9.77 13.52 -2.54
CA ALA A 223 -8.63 13.42 -3.44
C ALA A 223 -8.69 12.15 -4.32
N VAL A 224 -9.11 11.02 -3.73
CA VAL A 224 -9.25 9.75 -4.46
C VAL A 224 -10.36 9.85 -5.50
N ASN A 225 -11.55 10.30 -5.11
CA ASN A 225 -12.73 10.31 -5.99
C ASN A 225 -12.67 11.46 -7.02
N ALA A 226 -11.93 12.54 -6.74
CA ALA A 226 -11.67 13.60 -7.72
C ALA A 226 -10.84 13.09 -8.92
N ASP A 227 -10.01 12.07 -8.74
CA ASP A 227 -9.12 11.54 -9.79
C ASP A 227 -9.67 10.29 -10.51
N LEU A 228 -10.90 9.88 -10.21
CA LEU A 228 -11.56 8.80 -10.98
C LEU A 228 -11.69 9.18 -12.45
N PRO A 229 -11.57 8.22 -13.39
CA PRO A 229 -11.88 8.44 -14.80
C PRO A 229 -13.30 9.01 -14.99
N ASP A 230 -13.45 9.95 -15.90
CA ASP A 230 -14.74 10.63 -16.13
C ASP A 230 -15.88 9.67 -16.50
N PHE A 231 -15.59 8.60 -17.23
CA PHE A 231 -16.59 7.57 -17.54
C PHE A 231 -17.05 6.80 -16.30
N GLN A 232 -16.18 6.59 -15.31
CA GLN A 232 -16.56 5.97 -14.03
C GLN A 232 -17.41 6.95 -13.18
N LYS A 233 -17.03 8.24 -13.13
CA LYS A 233 -17.84 9.28 -12.47
C LYS A 233 -19.24 9.39 -13.08
N ARG A 234 -19.35 9.38 -14.42
CA ARG A 234 -20.66 9.41 -15.11
C ARG A 234 -21.54 8.22 -14.78
N LYS A 235 -20.97 7.09 -14.42
CA LYS A 235 -21.69 5.87 -13.98
C LYS A 235 -22.01 5.86 -12.50
N GLY A 236 -21.63 6.90 -11.76
CA GLY A 236 -21.84 6.99 -10.32
C GLY A 236 -20.97 6.04 -9.51
N LEU A 237 -19.85 5.57 -10.08
CA LEU A 237 -18.91 4.72 -9.35
C LEU A 237 -18.15 5.56 -8.33
N TYR A 238 -17.87 4.96 -7.17
CA TYR A 238 -17.25 5.63 -6.04
C TYR A 238 -16.26 4.69 -5.33
N VAL A 239 -15.12 5.24 -4.94
CA VAL A 239 -14.10 4.54 -4.15
C VAL A 239 -14.40 4.74 -2.68
N ASN A 240 -14.86 3.68 -2.02
CA ASN A 240 -15.25 3.71 -0.61
C ASN A 240 -14.08 3.50 0.35
N HIS A 241 -13.00 2.87 -0.11
CA HIS A 241 -11.84 2.46 0.69
C HIS A 241 -10.69 2.04 -0.21
N SER A 242 -9.57 1.66 0.41
CA SER A 242 -8.41 1.11 -0.28
C SER A 242 -8.23 -0.39 0.03
N ASN A 243 -7.20 -1.00 -0.55
CA ASN A 243 -6.80 -2.38 -0.27
C ASN A 243 -6.00 -2.49 1.03
N LEU A 244 -5.48 -3.69 1.28
CA LEU A 244 -4.65 -4.02 2.44
C LEU A 244 -3.39 -3.14 2.57
N CYS A 245 -2.81 -2.65 1.46
CA CYS A 245 -1.57 -1.86 1.46
C CYS A 245 -1.75 -0.40 1.01
N SER A 246 -2.98 0.06 0.86
CA SER A 246 -3.36 1.45 0.57
C SER A 246 -2.93 2.00 -0.80
N GLU A 247 -2.47 1.17 -1.75
CA GLU A 247 -2.11 1.62 -3.10
C GLU A 247 -3.25 1.49 -4.12
N ILE A 248 -4.27 0.67 -3.85
CA ILE A 248 -5.38 0.42 -4.77
C ILE A 248 -6.57 1.30 -4.38
N THR A 249 -7.02 2.11 -5.32
CA THR A 249 -8.19 2.97 -5.15
C THR A 249 -9.14 2.75 -6.33
N LEU A 250 -9.92 1.68 -6.23
CA LEU A 250 -10.89 1.25 -7.23
C LEU A 250 -12.30 1.27 -6.65
N ALA A 251 -13.29 1.51 -7.50
CA ALA A 251 -14.68 1.62 -7.08
C ALA A 251 -15.25 0.28 -6.62
N THR A 252 -16.00 0.31 -5.51
CA THR A 252 -16.67 -0.85 -4.94
C THR A 252 -18.12 -0.54 -4.61
N ASN A 253 -18.98 -1.51 -4.72
CA ASN A 253 -20.38 -1.46 -4.30
C ASN A 253 -20.92 -2.88 -4.07
N GLU A 254 -22.22 -3.02 -3.91
CA GLU A 254 -22.89 -4.31 -3.67
C GLU A 254 -22.65 -5.34 -4.78
N GLU A 255 -22.40 -4.88 -6.02
CA GLU A 255 -22.19 -5.74 -7.20
C GLU A 255 -20.69 -5.89 -7.57
N ARG A 256 -19.81 -5.05 -7.01
CA ARG A 256 -18.41 -4.95 -7.39
C ARG A 256 -17.46 -5.20 -6.23
N THR A 257 -16.69 -6.25 -6.34
CA THR A 257 -15.44 -6.44 -5.60
C THR A 257 -14.29 -6.07 -6.52
N ALA A 258 -13.59 -4.97 -6.23
CA ALA A 258 -12.52 -4.51 -7.10
C ALA A 258 -11.33 -5.46 -7.07
N VAL A 259 -10.65 -5.59 -8.22
CA VAL A 259 -9.53 -6.49 -8.44
C VAL A 259 -8.38 -5.72 -9.06
N CYS A 260 -7.17 -5.90 -8.52
CA CYS A 260 -5.97 -5.36 -9.15
C CYS A 260 -4.86 -6.41 -9.24
N CYS A 261 -4.25 -6.50 -10.42
CA CYS A 261 -3.03 -7.27 -10.64
C CYS A 261 -1.83 -6.33 -10.70
N LEU A 262 -0.76 -6.71 -10.01
CA LEU A 262 0.40 -5.87 -9.78
C LEU A 262 1.67 -6.46 -10.40
N SER A 263 2.57 -5.59 -10.81
CA SER A 263 4.01 -5.84 -11.03
C SER A 263 4.74 -4.51 -10.90
N SER A 264 6.05 -4.53 -10.68
CA SER A 264 6.77 -3.28 -10.40
C SER A 264 8.04 -3.18 -11.23
N VAL A 265 8.24 -2.04 -11.88
CA VAL A 265 9.49 -1.69 -12.54
C VAL A 265 10.56 -1.35 -11.50
N ASN A 266 11.82 -1.62 -11.81
CA ASN A 266 12.94 -1.23 -10.98
C ASN A 266 13.57 0.05 -11.49
N LEU A 267 13.29 1.16 -10.81
CA LEU A 267 13.78 2.50 -11.15
C LEU A 267 15.31 2.61 -11.05
N GLU A 268 15.96 1.73 -10.29
CA GLU A 268 17.42 1.67 -10.20
C GLU A 268 18.10 1.56 -11.58
N TYR A 269 17.40 0.94 -12.55
CA TYR A 269 17.86 0.73 -13.92
C TYR A 269 17.10 1.60 -14.94
N PHE A 270 16.51 2.73 -14.51
CA PHE A 270 15.73 3.63 -15.38
C PHE A 270 16.50 4.05 -16.62
N ASP A 271 17.75 4.48 -16.49
CA ASP A 271 18.57 4.95 -17.63
C ASP A 271 18.87 3.88 -18.68
N GLU A 272 18.62 2.61 -18.35
CA GLU A 272 18.80 1.47 -19.23
C GLU A 272 17.48 1.10 -19.91
N TRP A 273 16.45 0.77 -19.13
CA TRP A 273 15.19 0.28 -19.68
C TRP A 273 14.34 1.37 -20.34
N SER A 274 14.48 2.64 -19.98
CA SER A 274 13.78 3.75 -20.63
C SER A 274 14.17 3.95 -22.10
N LYS A 275 15.28 3.37 -22.53
CA LYS A 275 15.72 3.35 -23.93
C LYS A 275 15.12 2.21 -24.75
N VAL A 276 14.33 1.34 -24.12
CA VAL A 276 13.68 0.19 -24.77
C VAL A 276 12.19 0.49 -24.94
N PRO A 277 11.73 0.90 -26.13
CA PRO A 277 10.35 1.36 -26.32
C PRO A 277 9.28 0.30 -26.04
N ALA A 278 9.62 -0.99 -26.11
CA ALA A 278 8.71 -2.08 -25.83
C ALA A 278 8.56 -2.39 -24.34
N PHE A 279 9.43 -1.88 -23.47
CA PHE A 279 9.52 -2.33 -22.08
C PHE A 279 8.22 -2.10 -21.28
N ILE A 280 7.74 -0.87 -21.17
CA ILE A 280 6.48 -0.57 -20.47
C ILE A 280 5.26 -1.16 -21.20
N PRO A 281 5.14 -1.06 -22.53
CA PRO A 281 4.09 -1.74 -23.30
C PRO A 281 4.00 -3.25 -23.03
N ASP A 282 5.10 -3.97 -23.05
CA ASP A 282 5.12 -5.42 -22.77
C ASP A 282 4.59 -5.73 -21.35
N LEU A 283 4.93 -4.90 -20.35
CA LEU A 283 4.43 -5.09 -18.97
C LEU A 283 2.94 -4.80 -18.85
N VAL A 284 2.40 -3.81 -19.56
CA VAL A 284 0.96 -3.52 -19.59
C VAL A 284 0.20 -4.69 -20.23
N ARG A 285 0.70 -5.23 -21.34
CA ARG A 285 0.13 -6.43 -22.00
C ARG A 285 0.14 -7.64 -21.07
N MET A 286 1.25 -7.89 -20.42
CA MET A 286 1.38 -8.98 -19.47
C MET A 286 0.36 -8.86 -18.34
N LEU A 287 0.15 -7.66 -17.78
CA LEU A 287 -0.83 -7.43 -16.73
C LEU A 287 -2.28 -7.57 -17.23
N ASP A 288 -2.59 -7.13 -18.46
CA ASP A 288 -3.92 -7.38 -19.07
C ASP A 288 -4.17 -8.88 -19.26
N ASN A 289 -3.14 -9.66 -19.63
CA ASN A 289 -3.22 -11.13 -19.75
C ASN A 289 -3.39 -11.82 -18.39
N VAL A 290 -2.74 -11.33 -17.34
CA VAL A 290 -2.95 -11.79 -15.94
C VAL A 290 -4.40 -11.59 -15.55
N LEU A 291 -4.97 -10.44 -15.88
CA LEU A 291 -6.37 -10.12 -15.56
C LEU A 291 -7.34 -10.98 -16.39
N GLU A 292 -7.06 -11.21 -17.69
CA GLU A 292 -7.86 -12.11 -18.53
C GLU A 292 -7.88 -13.52 -17.95
N TYR A 293 -6.72 -14.05 -17.57
CA TYR A 293 -6.64 -15.36 -16.93
C TYR A 293 -7.52 -15.43 -15.67
N PHE A 294 -7.53 -14.38 -14.84
CA PHE A 294 -8.40 -14.32 -13.67
C PHE A 294 -9.90 -14.34 -14.07
N ILE A 295 -10.29 -13.52 -15.03
CA ILE A 295 -11.69 -13.44 -15.50
C ILE A 295 -12.19 -14.80 -16.00
N GLU A 296 -11.35 -15.52 -16.72
CA GLU A 296 -11.71 -16.85 -17.26
C GLU A 296 -11.77 -17.96 -16.21
N ASN A 297 -10.86 -17.91 -15.22
CA ASN A 297 -10.63 -19.03 -14.30
C ASN A 297 -11.12 -18.79 -12.86
N ALA A 298 -11.63 -17.61 -12.54
CA ALA A 298 -12.14 -17.31 -11.21
C ALA A 298 -13.36 -18.21 -10.87
N PRO A 299 -13.42 -18.81 -9.67
CA PRO A 299 -14.54 -19.62 -9.26
C PRO A 299 -15.82 -18.79 -9.10
N SER A 300 -16.98 -19.45 -9.17
CA SER A 300 -18.30 -18.79 -9.09
C SER A 300 -18.52 -18.01 -7.78
N GLN A 301 -17.83 -18.38 -6.71
CA GLN A 301 -17.89 -17.67 -5.43
C GLN A 301 -17.22 -16.29 -5.46
N MET A 302 -16.47 -15.98 -6.52
CA MET A 302 -15.83 -14.68 -6.77
C MET A 302 -16.55 -13.91 -7.91
N GLU A 303 -17.85 -14.09 -8.08
CA GLU A 303 -18.59 -13.48 -9.20
C GLU A 303 -18.53 -11.95 -9.20
N LYS A 304 -18.60 -11.29 -8.03
CA LYS A 304 -18.47 -9.84 -7.91
C LYS A 304 -17.08 -9.35 -8.33
N ALA A 305 -16.02 -10.11 -7.98
CA ALA A 305 -14.65 -9.83 -8.36
C ALA A 305 -14.44 -10.02 -9.87
N LYS A 306 -14.97 -11.11 -10.42
CA LYS A 306 -14.95 -11.38 -11.85
C LYS A 306 -15.70 -10.30 -12.65
N TYR A 307 -16.88 -9.91 -12.19
CA TYR A 307 -17.68 -8.84 -12.79
C TYR A 307 -16.90 -7.51 -12.82
N SER A 308 -16.34 -7.08 -11.69
CA SER A 308 -15.56 -5.86 -11.60
C SER A 308 -14.33 -5.89 -12.52
N ALA A 309 -13.57 -7.01 -12.49
CA ALA A 309 -12.40 -7.20 -13.34
C ALA A 309 -12.76 -7.10 -14.83
N LEU A 310 -13.88 -7.71 -15.26
CA LEU A 310 -14.35 -7.63 -16.63
C LEU A 310 -14.77 -6.22 -17.04
N ARG A 311 -15.45 -5.47 -16.11
CA ARG A 311 -16.02 -4.16 -16.41
C ARG A 311 -14.97 -3.08 -16.56
N GLU A 312 -14.00 -3.01 -15.65
CA GLU A 312 -13.02 -1.93 -15.60
C GLU A 312 -11.61 -2.32 -16.08
N ARG A 313 -11.26 -3.59 -16.06
CA ARG A 313 -9.96 -4.14 -16.46
C ARG A 313 -8.78 -3.38 -15.86
N SER A 314 -8.89 -2.98 -14.60
CA SER A 314 -7.85 -2.19 -13.91
C SER A 314 -6.61 -3.01 -13.64
N ILE A 315 -5.44 -2.43 -13.92
CA ILE A 315 -4.11 -2.97 -13.62
C ILE A 315 -3.33 -2.01 -12.72
N GLY A 316 -2.27 -2.49 -12.08
CA GLY A 316 -1.43 -1.69 -11.19
C GLY A 316 0.05 -1.89 -11.48
N LEU A 317 0.58 -1.25 -12.53
CA LEU A 317 2.01 -1.20 -12.75
C LEU A 317 2.63 -0.25 -11.73
N GLY A 318 3.47 -0.78 -10.85
CA GLY A 318 4.15 -0.06 -9.78
C GLY A 318 5.63 0.17 -10.04
N ALA A 319 6.32 0.64 -9.00
CA ALA A 319 7.74 0.91 -9.06
C ALA A 319 8.45 0.57 -7.73
N MET A 320 9.73 0.20 -7.81
CA MET A 320 10.66 0.03 -6.71
C MET A 320 12.03 0.59 -7.11
N GLY A 321 12.94 0.72 -6.16
CA GLY A 321 14.31 1.12 -6.47
C GLY A 321 14.54 2.63 -6.60
N PHE A 322 13.61 3.47 -6.14
CA PHE A 322 13.76 4.92 -6.26
C PHE A 322 14.99 5.44 -5.50
N HIS A 323 15.13 5.10 -4.21
CA HIS A 323 16.28 5.52 -3.42
C HIS A 323 17.59 4.86 -3.92
N ALA A 324 17.52 3.60 -4.36
CA ALA A 324 18.66 2.92 -4.96
C ALA A 324 19.19 3.65 -6.20
N TYR A 325 18.30 4.16 -7.07
CA TYR A 325 18.68 5.00 -8.19
C TYR A 325 19.38 6.29 -7.72
N MET A 326 18.83 6.94 -6.70
CA MET A 326 19.43 8.18 -6.17
C MET A 326 20.84 7.92 -5.65
N GLN A 327 21.04 6.86 -4.86
CA GLN A 327 22.36 6.49 -4.34
C GLN A 327 23.33 6.06 -5.45
N ARG A 328 22.87 5.30 -6.45
CA ARG A 328 23.66 4.93 -7.63
C ARG A 328 24.24 6.15 -8.35
N ASN A 329 23.48 7.24 -8.40
CA ASN A 329 23.82 8.45 -9.11
C ASN A 329 24.35 9.58 -8.20
N ASN A 330 24.66 9.29 -6.93
CA ASN A 330 25.12 10.26 -5.93
C ASN A 330 24.17 11.46 -5.78
N ILE A 331 22.87 11.22 -5.80
CA ILE A 331 21.81 12.22 -5.66
C ILE A 331 21.25 12.12 -4.25
N PRO A 332 21.29 13.17 -3.40
CA PRO A 332 20.57 13.17 -2.14
C PRO A 332 19.06 13.05 -2.36
N PHE A 333 18.39 12.24 -1.53
CA PHE A 333 16.94 12.09 -1.59
C PHE A 333 16.21 13.41 -1.37
N GLU A 334 16.71 14.23 -0.48
CA GLU A 334 16.21 15.57 -0.14
C GLU A 334 16.77 16.64 -1.10
N SER A 335 16.49 16.50 -2.39
CA SER A 335 17.03 17.43 -3.40
C SER A 335 16.06 17.68 -4.56
N ILE A 336 16.22 18.86 -5.18
CA ILE A 336 15.51 19.23 -6.41
C ILE A 336 15.86 18.27 -7.56
N MET A 337 17.08 17.74 -7.58
CA MET A 337 17.51 16.79 -8.59
C MET A 337 16.75 15.46 -8.44
N ALA A 338 16.57 14.98 -7.21
CA ALA A 338 15.73 13.81 -6.94
C ALA A 338 14.27 14.06 -7.37
N ALA A 339 13.74 15.25 -7.08
CA ALA A 339 12.39 15.65 -7.50
C ALA A 339 12.26 15.69 -9.04
N SER A 340 13.25 16.24 -9.75
CA SER A 340 13.26 16.24 -11.22
C SER A 340 13.28 14.83 -11.82
N LYS A 341 14.09 13.94 -11.27
CA LYS A 341 14.16 12.55 -11.71
C LYS A 341 12.87 11.78 -11.38
N ASN A 342 12.27 12.02 -10.21
CA ASN A 342 10.97 11.48 -9.85
C ASN A 342 9.89 11.84 -10.90
N TYR A 343 9.82 13.11 -11.29
CA TYR A 343 8.90 13.58 -12.33
C TYR A 343 9.16 12.92 -13.69
N GLU A 344 10.42 12.91 -14.13
CA GLU A 344 10.85 12.30 -15.41
C GLU A 344 10.44 10.81 -15.50
N MET A 345 10.74 10.04 -14.45
CA MET A 345 10.48 8.60 -14.39
C MET A 345 8.98 8.29 -14.49
N PHE A 346 8.16 8.92 -13.66
CA PHE A 346 6.74 8.62 -13.62
C PHE A 346 5.97 9.17 -14.81
N LYS A 347 6.41 10.30 -15.38
CA LYS A 347 5.90 10.81 -16.65
C LYS A 347 6.14 9.80 -17.79
N HIS A 348 7.35 9.26 -17.90
CA HIS A 348 7.70 8.25 -18.91
C HIS A 348 6.83 6.99 -18.76
N ILE A 349 6.75 6.42 -17.56
CA ILE A 349 5.94 5.23 -17.30
C ILE A 349 4.46 5.47 -17.68
N LYS A 350 3.90 6.61 -17.25
CA LYS A 350 2.50 6.96 -17.55
C LYS A 350 2.24 7.11 -19.04
N GLN A 351 3.12 7.78 -19.76
CA GLN A 351 2.96 8.03 -21.19
C GLN A 351 2.95 6.71 -21.98
N ASP A 352 3.91 5.83 -21.72
CA ASP A 352 4.02 4.55 -22.41
C ASP A 352 2.89 3.59 -22.02
N ALA A 353 2.49 3.57 -20.76
CA ALA A 353 1.36 2.76 -20.31
C ALA A 353 0.03 3.24 -20.93
N LEU A 354 -0.17 4.56 -21.01
CA LEU A 354 -1.37 5.13 -21.64
C LEU A 354 -1.40 4.86 -23.16
N TRP A 355 -0.25 4.95 -23.81
CA TRP A 355 -0.14 4.59 -25.22
C TRP A 355 -0.53 3.13 -25.47
N GLU A 356 -0.05 2.22 -24.63
CA GLU A 356 -0.31 0.79 -24.81
C GLU A 356 -1.76 0.42 -24.49
N THR A 357 -2.37 0.94 -23.43
CA THR A 357 -3.78 0.63 -23.13
C THR A 357 -4.73 1.11 -24.24
N ARG A 358 -4.40 2.24 -24.90
CA ARG A 358 -5.15 2.71 -26.08
C ARG A 358 -4.97 1.77 -27.27
N ARG A 359 -3.75 1.28 -27.50
CA ARG A 359 -3.48 0.29 -28.55
C ARG A 359 -4.22 -1.02 -28.29
N LEU A 360 -4.22 -1.49 -27.03
CA LEU A 360 -4.96 -2.67 -26.62
C LEU A 360 -6.48 -2.49 -26.77
N ALA A 361 -7.01 -1.29 -26.54
CA ALA A 361 -8.43 -1.00 -26.77
C ALA A 361 -8.82 -1.19 -28.26
N VAL A 362 -7.96 -0.77 -29.18
CA VAL A 362 -8.16 -1.00 -30.62
C VAL A 362 -8.02 -2.49 -30.99
N GLU A 363 -7.06 -3.19 -30.40
CA GLU A 363 -6.74 -4.59 -30.71
C GLU A 363 -7.74 -5.58 -30.10
N ARG A 364 -8.14 -5.36 -28.83
CA ARG A 364 -8.90 -6.31 -27.99
C ARG A 364 -10.26 -5.79 -27.53
N GLY A 365 -10.58 -4.54 -27.87
CA GLY A 365 -11.76 -3.83 -27.37
C GLY A 365 -11.47 -3.06 -26.08
N ALA A 366 -12.14 -1.93 -25.90
CA ALA A 366 -12.07 -1.13 -24.68
C ALA A 366 -12.72 -1.86 -23.49
N CYS A 367 -12.40 -1.43 -22.26
CA CYS A 367 -13.10 -1.94 -21.10
C CYS A 367 -14.58 -1.52 -21.14
N PRO A 368 -15.52 -2.39 -20.72
CA PRO A 368 -16.97 -2.11 -20.80
C PRO A 368 -17.44 -0.89 -20.00
N ASP A 369 -16.65 -0.40 -19.07
CA ASP A 369 -16.96 0.84 -18.33
C ASP A 369 -16.60 2.10 -19.12
N ASP A 370 -15.65 2.03 -20.04
CA ASP A 370 -15.28 3.16 -20.89
C ASP A 370 -16.24 3.29 -22.08
N ASP A 371 -17.21 4.20 -21.95
CA ASP A 371 -18.18 4.53 -22.98
C ASP A 371 -17.60 5.36 -24.15
N SER A 372 -16.39 5.88 -24.00
CA SER A 372 -15.64 6.54 -25.08
C SER A 372 -14.84 5.58 -25.95
N CYS A 373 -14.69 4.33 -25.50
CA CYS A 373 -13.94 3.27 -26.17
C CYS A 373 -12.45 3.61 -26.42
N GLU A 374 -11.85 4.40 -25.55
CA GLU A 374 -10.46 4.86 -25.72
C GLU A 374 -9.44 3.97 -25.04
N VAL A 375 -9.79 3.31 -23.91
CA VAL A 375 -8.84 2.55 -23.12
C VAL A 375 -9.29 1.12 -22.84
N ARG A 376 -8.32 0.20 -22.88
CA ARG A 376 -8.51 -1.20 -22.47
C ARG A 376 -8.59 -1.36 -20.97
N ASN A 377 -7.80 -0.60 -20.21
CA ASN A 377 -7.65 -0.67 -18.76
C ASN A 377 -8.04 0.69 -18.17
N ALA A 378 -9.05 0.74 -17.31
CA ALA A 378 -9.54 1.97 -16.68
C ALA A 378 -8.47 2.62 -15.79
N HIS A 379 -7.67 1.80 -15.09
CA HIS A 379 -6.55 2.25 -14.29
C HIS A 379 -5.28 1.48 -14.68
N LEU A 380 -4.12 2.12 -14.56
CA LEU A 380 -2.83 1.62 -15.07
C LEU A 380 -1.76 1.50 -13.99
N LEU A 381 -1.64 2.48 -13.09
CA LEU A 381 -0.54 2.59 -12.14
C LEU A 381 -1.02 2.58 -10.69
N ALA A 382 -0.29 1.81 -9.88
CA ALA A 382 -0.42 1.78 -8.41
C ALA A 382 0.93 1.39 -7.80
N ILE A 383 1.32 2.04 -6.70
CA ILE A 383 2.65 1.83 -6.09
C ILE A 383 2.53 0.95 -4.85
N ALA A 384 2.84 -0.33 -5.00
CA ALA A 384 2.86 -1.32 -3.93
C ALA A 384 4.11 -1.21 -3.02
N PRO A 385 4.12 -1.81 -1.81
CA PRO A 385 5.24 -1.71 -0.87
C PRO A 385 6.52 -2.45 -1.33
N ASN A 386 6.40 -3.53 -2.08
CA ASN A 386 7.50 -4.31 -2.69
C ASN A 386 8.59 -4.84 -1.73
N ALA A 387 8.27 -5.12 -0.47
CA ALA A 387 9.27 -5.51 0.51
C ALA A 387 10.05 -6.77 0.12
N SER A 388 9.36 -7.83 -0.32
CA SER A 388 10.00 -9.09 -0.76
C SER A 388 10.52 -9.01 -2.20
N SER A 389 9.78 -8.35 -3.09
CA SER A 389 10.16 -8.22 -4.50
C SER A 389 11.46 -7.46 -4.68
N SER A 390 11.71 -6.42 -3.87
CA SER A 390 12.96 -5.64 -3.90
C SER A 390 14.18 -6.49 -3.53
N ILE A 391 14.04 -7.41 -2.59
CA ILE A 391 15.12 -8.34 -2.20
C ILE A 391 15.46 -9.27 -3.37
N ILE A 392 14.46 -9.88 -4.00
CA ILE A 392 14.65 -10.76 -5.17
C ILE A 392 15.21 -9.96 -6.35
N CYS A 393 14.83 -8.70 -6.47
CA CYS A 393 15.31 -7.78 -7.51
C CYS A 393 16.66 -7.14 -7.17
N GLY A 394 17.58 -7.91 -6.59
CA GLY A 394 18.96 -7.50 -6.33
C GLY A 394 19.16 -6.60 -5.13
N ASN A 395 18.35 -6.73 -4.08
CA ASN A 395 18.37 -5.86 -2.90
C ASN A 395 18.27 -4.36 -3.26
N THR A 396 17.39 -4.02 -4.19
CA THR A 396 17.06 -2.62 -4.48
C THR A 396 16.24 -2.01 -3.34
N SER A 397 16.06 -0.69 -3.32
CA SER A 397 15.18 -0.07 -2.31
C SER A 397 13.72 -0.47 -2.54
N PRO A 398 12.96 -0.80 -1.47
CA PRO A 398 11.58 -1.21 -1.63
C PRO A 398 10.71 -0.02 -2.08
N SER A 399 9.79 -0.26 -3.01
CA SER A 399 8.84 0.76 -3.46
C SER A 399 9.54 2.08 -3.84
N ILE A 400 8.97 3.16 -3.41
CA ILE A 400 9.44 4.55 -3.57
C ILE A 400 10.07 5.11 -2.30
N GLU A 401 10.20 4.29 -1.25
CA GLU A 401 10.69 4.71 0.06
C GLU A 401 12.22 4.66 0.15
N PRO A 402 12.80 5.45 1.07
CA PRO A 402 14.22 5.36 1.38
C PRO A 402 14.59 4.03 2.05
N PHE A 403 15.86 3.63 1.91
CA PHE A 403 16.41 2.54 2.72
C PHE A 403 16.29 2.84 4.21
N ARG A 404 15.83 1.87 4.98
CA ARG A 404 15.70 1.99 6.45
C ARG A 404 17.05 1.97 7.15
N ALA A 405 18.04 1.28 6.57
CA ALA A 405 19.38 1.15 7.09
C ALA A 405 20.35 0.84 5.94
N ASN A 406 21.60 1.30 6.05
CA ASN A 406 22.66 0.96 5.09
C ASN A 406 23.33 -0.40 5.38
N ALA A 407 23.10 -0.97 6.56
CA ALA A 407 23.45 -2.35 6.90
C ALA A 407 22.50 -2.91 7.94
N PHE A 408 22.06 -4.16 7.76
CA PHE A 408 21.19 -4.87 8.70
C PHE A 408 21.37 -6.38 8.61
N THR A 409 20.98 -7.09 9.66
CA THR A 409 21.01 -8.54 9.68
C THR A 409 19.66 -9.09 9.22
N GLN A 410 19.64 -9.76 8.08
CA GLN A 410 18.47 -10.46 7.57
C GLN A 410 18.44 -11.89 8.09
N LYS A 411 17.37 -12.26 8.78
CA LYS A 411 17.12 -13.63 9.20
C LYS A 411 16.31 -14.36 8.14
N THR A 412 16.80 -15.51 7.72
CA THR A 412 16.11 -16.43 6.80
C THR A 412 16.00 -17.82 7.42
N LYS A 413 15.21 -18.71 6.81
CA LYS A 413 15.18 -20.12 7.22
C LYS A 413 16.56 -20.81 7.14
N SER A 414 17.46 -20.28 6.30
CA SER A 414 18.81 -20.82 6.08
C SER A 414 19.88 -20.19 6.99
N GLY A 415 19.54 -19.17 7.79
CA GLY A 415 20.49 -18.48 8.68
C GLY A 415 20.33 -16.97 8.68
N SER A 416 21.26 -16.29 9.36
CA SER A 416 21.32 -14.83 9.45
C SER A 416 22.44 -14.31 8.56
N PHE A 417 22.13 -13.33 7.71
CA PHE A 417 23.05 -12.75 6.75
C PHE A 417 23.12 -11.24 6.94
N LEU A 418 24.34 -10.69 6.97
CA LEU A 418 24.54 -9.25 6.95
C LEU A 418 24.26 -8.73 5.53
N GLN A 419 23.23 -7.91 5.40
CA GLN A 419 22.93 -7.18 4.17
C GLN A 419 23.63 -5.83 4.23
N LYS A 420 24.33 -5.48 3.15
CA LYS A 420 25.06 -4.24 2.99
C LYS A 420 24.47 -3.45 1.84
N ASN A 421 24.37 -2.14 1.99
CA ASN A 421 24.03 -1.25 0.88
C ASN A 421 25.17 -1.28 -0.15
N LYS A 422 24.89 -1.77 -1.34
CA LYS A 422 25.89 -1.99 -2.39
C LYS A 422 26.58 -0.73 -2.88
N TYR A 423 25.89 0.41 -2.88
CA TYR A 423 26.47 1.69 -3.31
C TYR A 423 27.36 2.29 -2.24
N LEU A 424 26.99 2.15 -0.98
CA LEU A 424 27.87 2.51 0.14
C LEU A 424 29.11 1.60 0.17
N GLU A 425 28.95 0.29 -0.10
CA GLU A 425 30.08 -0.63 -0.18
C GLU A 425 31.08 -0.22 -1.25
N GLN A 426 30.61 0.11 -2.46
CA GLN A 426 31.45 0.63 -3.53
C GLN A 426 32.16 1.94 -3.15
N LEU A 427 31.48 2.86 -2.49
CA LEU A 427 32.05 4.10 -2.01
C LEU A 427 33.15 3.84 -0.96
N LEU A 428 32.86 3.00 0.04
CA LEU A 428 33.83 2.64 1.08
C LEU A 428 35.04 1.91 0.48
N GLU A 429 34.85 1.07 -0.53
CA GLU A 429 35.95 0.40 -1.24
C GLU A 429 36.84 1.41 -1.96
N SER A 430 36.25 2.38 -2.68
CA SER A 430 37.00 3.44 -3.34
C SER A 430 37.84 4.30 -2.40
N LYS A 431 37.44 4.37 -1.14
CA LYS A 431 38.16 5.10 -0.06
C LYS A 431 39.11 4.19 0.73
N GLY A 432 39.24 2.90 0.41
CA GLY A 432 40.02 1.92 1.16
C GLY A 432 39.50 1.65 2.57
N ALA A 433 38.20 1.88 2.81
CA ALA A 433 37.53 1.81 4.11
C ALA A 433 36.47 0.68 4.18
N ASN A 434 36.35 -0.18 3.18
CA ASN A 434 35.43 -1.30 3.18
C ASN A 434 35.94 -2.43 4.11
N THR A 435 35.81 -2.22 5.41
CA THR A 435 36.29 -3.15 6.45
C THR A 435 35.16 -3.62 7.35
N ASP A 436 35.30 -4.80 7.94
CA ASP A 436 34.33 -5.35 8.89
C ASP A 436 34.08 -4.42 10.09
N ASN A 437 35.07 -3.66 10.52
CA ASN A 437 34.91 -2.72 11.64
C ASN A 437 33.96 -1.58 11.28
N VAL A 438 34.13 -0.98 10.10
CA VAL A 438 33.22 0.09 9.61
C VAL A 438 31.79 -0.44 9.50
N TRP A 439 31.58 -1.67 8.98
CA TRP A 439 30.24 -2.25 8.90
C TRP A 439 29.63 -2.56 10.27
N LYS A 440 30.45 -2.99 11.25
CA LYS A 440 30.00 -3.17 12.64
C LYS A 440 29.58 -1.83 13.28
N GLU A 441 30.30 -0.75 13.01
CA GLU A 441 29.95 0.60 13.47
C GLU A 441 28.63 1.07 12.84
N ILE A 442 28.44 0.86 11.52
CA ILE A 442 27.19 1.20 10.83
C ILE A 442 26.02 0.43 11.46
N VAL A 443 26.15 -0.87 11.68
CA VAL A 443 25.10 -1.68 12.34
C VAL A 443 24.84 -1.22 13.77
N ALA A 444 25.87 -0.92 14.56
CA ALA A 444 25.73 -0.41 15.92
C ALA A 444 25.01 0.94 15.98
N ASN A 445 25.14 1.76 14.93
CA ASN A 445 24.45 3.04 14.76
C ASN A 445 23.16 2.91 13.91
N LYS A 446 22.47 1.77 13.98
CA LYS A 446 21.18 1.52 13.33
C LYS A 446 21.20 1.72 11.81
N GLY A 447 22.32 1.41 11.19
CA GLY A 447 22.50 1.55 9.75
C GLY A 447 22.80 2.97 9.27
N SER A 448 22.94 3.94 10.18
CA SER A 448 23.36 5.32 9.89
C SER A 448 24.84 5.38 9.50
N VAL A 449 25.17 6.33 8.65
CA VAL A 449 26.55 6.68 8.27
C VAL A 449 26.99 8.05 8.79
N GLN A 450 26.13 8.76 9.53
CA GLN A 450 26.36 10.16 9.92
C GLN A 450 27.58 10.35 10.83
N HIS A 451 27.95 9.31 11.58
CA HIS A 451 29.11 9.28 12.49
C HIS A 451 30.44 8.99 11.79
N LEU A 452 30.45 8.59 10.51
CA LEU A 452 31.66 8.19 9.81
C LEU A 452 32.44 9.40 9.30
N ASP A 453 33.60 9.69 9.88
CA ASP A 453 34.47 10.81 9.47
C ASP A 453 35.13 10.63 8.08
N ILE A 454 35.14 9.40 7.57
CA ILE A 454 35.66 9.06 6.24
C ILE A 454 34.75 9.51 5.09
N LEU A 455 33.49 9.84 5.38
CA LEU A 455 32.53 10.35 4.41
C LEU A 455 32.44 11.88 4.48
N THR A 456 32.33 12.50 3.31
CA THR A 456 32.07 13.95 3.23
C THR A 456 30.62 14.26 3.63
N PRO A 457 30.29 15.51 3.98
CA PRO A 457 28.91 15.90 4.28
C PRO A 457 27.94 15.56 3.12
N GLU A 458 28.35 15.75 1.87
CA GLU A 458 27.54 15.46 0.68
C GLU A 458 27.29 13.96 0.53
N GLU A 459 28.30 13.13 0.77
CA GLU A 459 28.16 11.67 0.75
C GLU A 459 27.21 11.18 1.87
N LYS A 460 27.29 11.78 3.06
CA LYS A 460 26.38 11.48 4.17
C LYS A 460 24.92 11.79 3.82
N GLU A 461 24.66 12.90 3.10
CA GLU A 461 23.32 13.24 2.63
C GLU A 461 22.73 12.18 1.67
N VAL A 462 23.56 11.60 0.78
CA VAL A 462 23.14 10.54 -0.16
C VAL A 462 22.74 9.25 0.57
N PHE A 463 23.40 8.92 1.67
CA PHE A 463 23.20 7.67 2.40
C PHE A 463 22.41 7.85 3.71
N LYS A 464 21.63 8.94 3.84
CA LYS A 464 20.64 9.07 4.92
C LYS A 464 19.66 7.88 4.92
N THR A 465 19.37 7.38 6.10
CA THR A 465 18.35 6.36 6.32
C THR A 465 16.96 6.99 6.35
N ALA A 466 15.93 6.19 6.23
CA ALA A 466 14.52 6.65 6.17
C ALA A 466 14.12 7.54 7.37
N VAL A 467 14.62 7.26 8.58
CA VAL A 467 14.35 8.07 9.78
C VAL A 467 15.15 9.36 9.85
N GLU A 468 16.26 9.46 9.10
CA GLU A 468 17.12 10.65 9.03
C GLU A 468 16.64 11.65 7.96
N ILE A 469 15.85 11.17 7.00
CA ILE A 469 15.23 12.00 5.95
C ILE A 469 14.06 12.78 6.55
N ASN A 470 13.99 14.07 6.22
CA ASN A 470 12.83 14.89 6.55
C ASN A 470 11.58 14.35 5.84
N GLN A 471 10.60 13.93 6.61
CA GLN A 471 9.40 13.26 6.08
C GLN A 471 8.56 14.14 5.14
N SER A 472 8.71 15.46 5.21
CA SER A 472 8.11 16.36 4.22
C SER A 472 8.59 16.07 2.80
N TRP A 473 9.86 15.64 2.60
CA TRP A 473 10.36 15.25 1.29
C TRP A 473 9.71 13.97 0.75
N ILE A 474 9.36 13.04 1.64
CA ILE A 474 8.59 11.85 1.22
C ILE A 474 7.23 12.28 0.66
N ILE A 475 6.54 13.21 1.35
CA ILE A 475 5.26 13.78 0.90
C ILE A 475 5.42 14.56 -0.42
N GLU A 476 6.46 15.42 -0.53
CA GLU A 476 6.71 16.19 -1.76
C GLU A 476 6.95 15.27 -2.96
N HIS A 477 7.79 14.25 -2.82
CA HIS A 477 8.01 13.29 -3.89
C HIS A 477 6.75 12.49 -4.22
N ALA A 478 6.00 12.06 -3.21
CA ALA A 478 4.76 11.31 -3.42
C ALA A 478 3.70 12.17 -4.12
N SER A 479 3.54 13.44 -3.73
CA SER A 479 2.64 14.38 -4.36
C SER A 479 3.00 14.62 -5.83
N MET A 480 4.28 14.85 -6.12
CA MET A 480 4.75 15.11 -7.48
C MET A 480 4.48 13.92 -8.42
N ARG A 481 4.68 12.68 -7.96
CA ARG A 481 4.39 11.51 -8.79
C ARG A 481 2.91 11.14 -8.85
N GLN A 482 2.09 11.59 -7.88
CA GLN A 482 0.66 11.33 -7.83
C GLN A 482 -0.08 11.83 -9.10
N GLU A 483 0.42 12.89 -9.74
CA GLU A 483 -0.11 13.38 -11.02
C GLU A 483 -0.13 12.28 -12.10
N PHE A 484 0.80 11.33 -12.05
CA PHE A 484 0.93 10.25 -13.03
C PHE A 484 0.27 8.94 -12.59
N ILE A 485 -0.11 8.81 -11.33
CA ILE A 485 -0.61 7.57 -10.72
C ILE A 485 -2.13 7.66 -10.56
N CYS A 486 -2.86 6.96 -11.43
CA CYS A 486 -4.33 6.97 -11.42
C CYS A 486 -4.95 6.30 -10.19
N GLN A 487 -4.30 5.32 -9.57
CA GLN A 487 -4.68 4.78 -8.26
C GLN A 487 -3.91 5.50 -7.14
N SER A 488 -3.30 4.80 -6.20
CA SER A 488 -2.58 5.41 -5.09
C SER A 488 -1.19 4.80 -4.88
N GLN A 489 -0.59 5.13 -3.74
CA GLN A 489 0.76 4.77 -3.36
C GLN A 489 0.78 4.31 -1.90
N SER A 490 1.50 3.22 -1.61
CA SER A 490 1.76 2.79 -0.23
C SER A 490 2.82 3.68 0.41
N VAL A 491 2.42 4.89 0.83
CA VAL A 491 3.34 5.88 1.42
C VAL A 491 3.57 5.60 2.89
N ASN A 492 4.74 5.09 3.24
CA ASN A 492 5.20 4.96 4.62
C ASN A 492 5.83 6.25 5.12
N LEU A 493 5.60 6.57 6.39
CA LEU A 493 6.28 7.65 7.12
C LEU A 493 7.16 7.04 8.21
N PHE A 494 8.34 7.63 8.43
CA PHE A 494 9.35 7.12 9.35
C PHE A 494 9.69 8.18 10.39
N PHE A 495 9.34 7.92 11.64
CA PHE A 495 9.59 8.86 12.72
C PHE A 495 10.39 8.20 13.86
N PRO A 496 11.31 8.95 14.49
CA PRO A 496 11.91 8.50 15.74
C PRO A 496 10.85 8.43 16.86
N PRO A 497 11.08 7.64 17.92
CA PRO A 497 10.10 7.44 18.99
C PRO A 497 9.78 8.71 19.79
N ASP A 498 10.64 9.69 19.76
CA ASP A 498 10.57 10.97 20.47
C ASP A 498 10.17 12.15 19.57
N VAL A 499 9.56 11.87 18.41
CA VAL A 499 9.12 12.91 17.47
C VAL A 499 8.21 13.94 18.14
N ASN A 500 8.41 15.21 17.78
CA ASN A 500 7.53 16.28 18.21
C ASN A 500 6.12 16.08 17.63
N LYS A 501 5.08 16.21 18.47
CA LYS A 501 3.69 16.07 18.04
C LYS A 501 3.28 17.08 16.97
N GLY A 502 3.89 18.26 16.97
CA GLY A 502 3.69 19.30 15.95
C GLY A 502 4.23 18.85 14.59
N ASP A 503 5.41 18.24 14.54
CA ASP A 503 6.00 17.75 13.29
C ASP A 503 5.17 16.60 12.72
N LEU A 504 4.72 15.69 13.58
CA LEU A 504 3.81 14.62 13.20
C LEU A 504 2.52 15.18 12.57
N HIS A 505 1.88 16.15 13.25
CA HIS A 505 0.70 16.84 12.74
C HIS A 505 0.97 17.51 11.38
N ASN A 506 2.06 18.28 11.29
CA ASN A 506 2.39 19.06 10.10
C ASN A 506 2.62 18.19 8.86
N VAL A 507 3.30 17.04 9.00
CA VAL A 507 3.53 16.12 7.87
C VAL A 507 2.21 15.50 7.37
N HIS A 508 1.28 15.16 8.27
CA HIS A 508 -0.04 14.65 7.88
C HIS A 508 -0.92 15.73 7.24
N MET A 509 -0.87 16.96 7.76
CA MET A 509 -1.56 18.11 7.14
C MET A 509 -0.97 18.45 5.77
N LEU A 510 0.36 18.34 5.61
CA LEU A 510 1.03 18.52 4.32
C LEU A 510 0.56 17.46 3.31
N ALA A 511 0.42 16.20 3.72
CA ALA A 511 -0.07 15.13 2.86
C ALA A 511 -1.47 15.44 2.30
N TRP A 512 -2.38 15.87 3.16
CA TRP A 512 -3.70 16.32 2.74
C TRP A 512 -3.64 17.55 1.82
N ALA A 513 -2.91 18.60 2.23
CA ALA A 513 -2.80 19.85 1.47
C ALA A 513 -2.15 19.65 0.08
N LYS A 514 -1.36 18.60 -0.09
CA LYS A 514 -0.74 18.19 -1.36
C LYS A 514 -1.60 17.19 -2.15
N ASN A 515 -2.84 16.98 -1.76
CA ASN A 515 -3.78 16.05 -2.41
C ASN A 515 -3.25 14.61 -2.54
N LEU A 516 -2.49 14.12 -1.56
CA LEU A 516 -2.19 12.70 -1.52
C LEU A 516 -3.47 11.90 -1.29
N LYS A 517 -3.58 10.76 -1.93
CA LYS A 517 -4.76 9.89 -1.83
C LYS A 517 -4.74 9.04 -0.57
N THR A 518 -3.56 8.52 -0.19
CA THR A 518 -3.43 7.61 0.97
C THR A 518 -2.11 7.81 1.72
N LEU A 519 -2.12 7.43 2.99
CA LEU A 519 -0.93 7.18 3.81
C LEU A 519 -1.03 5.78 4.40
N TYR A 520 0.04 5.00 4.25
CA TYR A 520 0.15 3.63 4.72
C TYR A 520 0.63 3.58 6.18
N TYR A 521 1.65 2.80 6.51
CA TYR A 521 2.15 2.74 7.88
C TYR A 521 2.85 4.03 8.33
N LEU A 522 2.76 4.28 9.63
CA LEU A 522 3.71 5.11 10.33
C LEU A 522 4.71 4.18 11.03
N ARG A 523 5.94 4.18 10.57
CA ARG A 523 7.02 3.34 11.11
C ARG A 523 7.75 4.10 12.20
N SER A 524 7.71 3.59 13.43
CA SER A 524 8.43 4.14 14.58
C SER A 524 9.01 3.01 15.42
N GLU A 525 10.15 3.28 16.07
CA GLU A 525 10.73 2.34 17.05
C GLU A 525 9.92 2.30 18.36
N ALA A 526 9.00 3.24 18.56
CA ALA A 526 8.11 3.29 19.73
C ALA A 526 7.02 2.22 19.71
N ILE A 527 6.86 1.47 18.62
CA ILE A 527 5.85 0.43 18.52
C ILE A 527 6.11 -0.62 19.58
N SER A 528 5.27 -0.62 20.63
CA SER A 528 5.26 -1.65 21.66
C SER A 528 4.70 -2.93 21.03
N ARG A 529 5.60 -3.81 20.57
CA ARG A 529 5.21 -5.16 20.16
C ARG A 529 4.82 -5.94 21.40
N ALA A 530 3.63 -6.52 21.39
CA ALA A 530 3.14 -7.40 22.46
C ALA A 530 4.02 -8.66 22.69
N ASP A 531 4.99 -8.92 21.80
CA ASP A 531 5.76 -10.18 21.73
C ASP A 531 7.12 -10.15 22.44
N ASN A 532 7.54 -9.05 23.06
CA ASN A 532 8.88 -8.96 23.68
C ASN A 532 8.87 -8.90 25.23
N VAL A 533 8.14 -9.82 25.88
CA VAL A 533 8.25 -9.98 27.35
C VAL A 533 9.26 -11.07 27.78
N SER A 534 9.96 -11.70 26.87
CA SER A 534 10.90 -12.77 27.25
C SER A 534 12.15 -12.86 26.38
N SER A 535 13.04 -11.87 26.40
CA SER A 535 14.49 -12.12 26.31
C SER A 535 15.30 -10.83 26.48
N GLN A 536 16.02 -10.74 27.57
CA GLN A 536 17.23 -9.91 27.64
C GLN A 536 18.27 -10.53 26.69
N VAL A 537 18.30 -10.07 25.42
CA VAL A 537 19.35 -10.39 24.48
C VAL A 537 19.91 -9.07 23.95
N LYS A 538 21.26 -9.01 23.90
CA LYS A 538 22.03 -7.92 23.31
C LYS A 538 21.34 -7.34 22.08
N ARG A 539 21.15 -6.02 22.05
CA ARG A 539 20.54 -5.27 20.94
C ARG A 539 21.39 -5.40 19.67
N GLU A 540 21.17 -6.45 18.94
CA GLU A 540 21.42 -6.47 17.50
C GLU A 540 20.18 -5.91 16.84
N ILE A 541 20.33 -5.05 15.84
CA ILE A 541 19.21 -4.51 15.06
C ILE A 541 18.67 -5.69 14.25
N ILE A 542 17.60 -6.26 14.76
CA ILE A 542 16.82 -7.27 14.07
C ILE A 542 15.64 -6.50 13.49
N PHE A 543 15.68 -6.21 12.19
CA PHE A 543 14.48 -5.90 11.45
C PHE A 543 13.73 -7.22 11.29
N GLU A 544 12.85 -7.53 12.23
CA GLU A 544 11.79 -8.50 11.96
C GLU A 544 10.82 -7.82 11.00
N GLN A 545 10.86 -8.23 9.76
CA GLN A 545 9.85 -7.94 8.78
C GLN A 545 8.58 -8.71 9.18
N GLU A 546 7.77 -8.16 10.05
CA GLU A 546 6.34 -8.43 10.11
C GLU A 546 5.61 -7.47 9.19
N ASP A 547 6.08 -7.38 7.95
CA ASP A 547 5.28 -6.83 6.89
C ASP A 547 4.24 -7.89 6.50
N CYS A 548 3.05 -7.43 6.19
CA CYS A 548 1.95 -8.31 5.78
C CYS A 548 2.40 -9.22 4.63
N LEU A 549 2.65 -10.50 4.94
CA LEU A 549 3.09 -11.51 3.97
C LEU A 549 2.12 -11.69 2.78
N ALA A 550 0.89 -11.19 2.89
CA ALA A 550 -0.08 -11.18 1.80
C ALA A 550 0.17 -10.07 0.77
N CYS A 551 0.84 -8.98 1.16
CA CYS A 551 1.08 -7.81 0.30
C CYS A 551 2.55 -7.63 -0.08
N GLU A 552 3.42 -8.52 0.34
CA GLU A 552 4.83 -8.54 -0.01
C GLU A 552 5.07 -9.05 -1.45
N GLY A 553 4.34 -8.56 -2.42
CA GLY A 553 4.53 -8.99 -3.78
C GLY A 553 4.44 -7.88 -4.78
#